data_9664652ae9d76a565e74c67889d31137
#
_entry.id   9664652ae9d76a565e74c67889d31137
#
_cell.length_a   1.000
_cell.length_b   1.000
_cell.length_c   1.000
_cell.angle_alpha   90.00
_cell.angle_beta   90.00
_cell.angle_gamma   90.00
#
_symmetry.space_group_name_H-M   'P 1'
#
loop_
_entity.id
_entity.type
_entity.pdbx_description
1 polymer ?
#
loop_
_entity_poly.entity_id
_entity_poly.type
_entity_poly.pdbx_seq_one_letter_code
_entity_poly.pdbx_strand_id
1 'polypeptide(L)'
;MCIRDRDKAVEYWKTLKTDDDAVFDKEVTINAEDLEPYVTWGTNPGQGVKISGVVPDPASFNDETERSAAERAIAYMGLKPGMRIKDIAVDTVFIGSCTNGRLEDLRVAASIMKGHHKADNIHRVLVVPASSRVRLQAEKEGLDKIFKDFGAEWRNAGCSMCLGMNPDKMVARERSISTSNRNFEGRQGKGSRTHLASPAVAAATAIRGTICSPADL
;
A
#
# COMPACT_ATOMS: atom_id res chain seq x y z
N MET A 1 16.76 9.31 -0.70
CA MET A 1 17.54 10.54 -0.52
C MET A 1 18.68 10.24 0.44
N CYS A 2 19.90 10.66 0.13
CA CYS A 2 21.03 10.43 1.03
C CYS A 2 20.94 11.42 2.19
N ILE A 3 20.75 10.94 3.41
CA ILE A 3 20.49 11.76 4.62
C ILE A 3 21.69 12.66 5.00
N ARG A 4 22.87 12.41 4.40
CA ARG A 4 24.13 13.09 4.75
C ARG A 4 24.10 14.61 4.60
N ASP A 5 23.26 15.12 3.68
CA ASP A 5 23.16 16.53 3.34
C ASP A 5 21.74 17.11 3.56
N ARG A 6 20.90 16.38 4.36
CA ARG A 6 19.51 16.75 4.56
C ARG A 6 19.34 18.19 5.04
N ASP A 7 20.09 18.61 6.05
CA ASP A 7 19.93 19.92 6.66
C ASP A 7 20.33 21.04 5.68
N LYS A 8 21.43 20.84 4.95
CA LYS A 8 21.84 21.75 3.87
C LYS A 8 20.81 21.82 2.74
N ALA A 9 20.22 20.67 2.37
CA ALA A 9 19.17 20.61 1.36
C ALA A 9 17.91 21.34 1.84
N VAL A 10 17.51 21.16 3.09
CA VAL A 10 16.36 21.86 3.69
C VAL A 10 16.59 23.37 3.71
N GLU A 11 17.78 23.85 4.11
CA GLU A 11 18.12 25.28 4.07
C GLU A 11 18.07 25.83 2.65
N TYR A 12 18.59 25.09 1.69
CA TYR A 12 18.49 25.49 0.28
C TYR A 12 17.02 25.50 -0.20
N TRP A 13 16.23 24.48 0.12
CA TRP A 13 14.82 24.42 -0.30
C TRP A 13 13.96 25.55 0.29
N LYS A 14 14.28 26.04 1.48
CA LYS A 14 13.63 27.22 2.06
C LYS A 14 13.82 28.50 1.24
N THR A 15 14.86 28.55 0.40
CA THR A 15 15.12 29.69 -0.51
C THR A 15 14.31 29.60 -1.81
N LEU A 16 13.78 28.41 -2.14
CA LEU A 16 13.00 28.17 -3.35
C LEU A 16 11.53 28.55 -3.11
N LYS A 17 11.31 29.86 -2.91
CA LYS A 17 9.95 30.39 -2.74
C LYS A 17 9.36 30.73 -4.10
N THR A 18 8.04 30.64 -4.18
CA THR A 18 7.27 31.22 -5.28
C THR A 18 7.39 32.75 -5.24
N ASP A 19 7.30 33.39 -6.38
CA ASP A 19 7.35 34.85 -6.47
C ASP A 19 6.20 35.47 -5.65
N ASP A 20 6.46 36.61 -5.00
CA ASP A 20 5.51 37.24 -4.08
C ASP A 20 4.24 37.74 -4.80
N ASP A 21 4.30 37.96 -6.10
CA ASP A 21 3.20 38.39 -6.97
C ASP A 21 2.56 37.25 -7.77
N ALA A 22 2.91 35.99 -7.47
CA ALA A 22 2.33 34.84 -8.14
C ALA A 22 0.81 34.75 -7.87
N VAL A 23 0.05 34.56 -8.96
CA VAL A 23 -1.40 34.35 -8.91
C VAL A 23 -1.68 32.88 -9.22
N PHE A 24 -2.36 32.19 -8.32
CA PHE A 24 -2.74 30.78 -8.48
C PHE A 24 -4.18 30.66 -8.94
N ASP A 25 -4.42 29.81 -9.95
CA ASP A 25 -5.79 29.50 -10.41
C ASP A 25 -6.61 28.78 -9.32
N LYS A 26 -5.94 28.04 -8.45
CA LYS A 26 -6.58 27.29 -7.36
C LYS A 26 -5.60 27.03 -6.23
N GLU A 27 -6.06 27.24 -5.00
CA GLU A 27 -5.34 26.88 -3.80
C GLU A 27 -6.10 25.79 -3.03
N VAL A 28 -5.37 24.81 -2.49
CA VAL A 28 -5.92 23.74 -1.66
C VAL A 28 -5.09 23.63 -0.39
N THR A 29 -5.73 23.80 0.75
CA THR A 29 -5.10 23.62 2.05
C THR A 29 -5.57 22.30 2.68
N ILE A 30 -4.64 21.48 3.13
CA ILE A 30 -4.90 20.19 3.78
C ILE A 30 -4.16 20.16 5.12
N ASN A 31 -4.89 19.99 6.22
CA ASN A 31 -4.29 19.72 7.52
C ASN A 31 -3.79 18.28 7.57
N ALA A 32 -2.53 18.08 7.93
CA ALA A 32 -1.96 16.74 8.04
C ALA A 32 -2.64 15.89 9.14
N GLU A 33 -3.17 16.51 10.17
CA GLU A 33 -3.88 15.86 11.28
C GLU A 33 -5.24 15.27 10.85
N ASP A 34 -5.85 15.79 9.77
CA ASP A 34 -7.12 15.32 9.22
C ASP A 34 -6.93 14.13 8.25
N LEU A 35 -5.69 13.73 7.99
CA LEU A 35 -5.38 12.64 7.06
C LEU A 35 -5.53 11.29 7.74
N GLU A 36 -6.45 10.47 7.24
CA GLU A 36 -6.54 9.05 7.55
C GLU A 36 -5.79 8.20 6.50
N PRO A 37 -5.38 6.97 6.87
CA PRO A 37 -4.93 6.01 5.87
C PRO A 37 -5.96 5.78 4.78
N TYR A 38 -5.50 5.76 3.53
CA TYR A 38 -6.29 5.48 2.33
C TYR A 38 -5.97 4.10 1.78
N VAL A 39 -6.98 3.45 1.21
CA VAL A 39 -6.85 2.16 0.54
C VAL A 39 -7.71 2.17 -0.72
N THR A 40 -7.25 1.50 -1.78
CA THR A 40 -8.06 1.38 -2.99
C THR A 40 -9.11 0.29 -2.85
N TRP A 41 -10.34 0.59 -3.27
CA TRP A 41 -11.42 -0.39 -3.36
C TRP A 41 -11.60 -0.95 -4.78
N GLY A 42 -11.05 -0.28 -5.80
CA GLY A 42 -11.24 -0.62 -7.20
C GLY A 42 -9.94 -1.03 -7.91
N THR A 43 -9.91 -0.85 -9.23
CA THR A 43 -8.89 -1.36 -10.13
C THR A 43 -7.93 -0.28 -10.66
N ASN A 44 -7.95 0.90 -10.06
CA ASN A 44 -6.98 1.97 -10.32
C ASN A 44 -6.70 2.78 -9.03
N PRO A 45 -5.58 3.51 -8.95
CA PRO A 45 -5.20 4.27 -7.76
C PRO A 45 -6.19 5.39 -7.37
N GLY A 46 -6.95 5.94 -8.34
CA GLY A 46 -7.97 6.96 -8.09
C GLY A 46 -9.23 6.43 -7.40
N GLN A 47 -9.44 5.12 -7.43
CA GLN A 47 -10.56 4.46 -6.76
C GLN A 47 -10.19 4.12 -5.30
N GLY A 48 -9.87 5.15 -4.52
CA GLY A 48 -9.49 5.05 -3.12
C GLY A 48 -10.54 5.62 -2.17
N VAL A 49 -10.49 5.19 -0.93
CA VAL A 49 -11.36 5.65 0.15
C VAL A 49 -10.60 5.62 1.48
N LYS A 50 -11.03 6.39 2.47
CA LYS A 50 -10.54 6.30 3.84
C LYS A 50 -10.74 4.89 4.38
N ILE A 51 -9.79 4.40 5.17
CA ILE A 51 -9.86 3.03 5.74
C ILE A 51 -11.08 2.83 6.65
N SER A 52 -11.58 3.91 7.25
CA SER A 52 -12.83 3.93 8.05
C SER A 52 -14.10 3.88 7.19
N GLY A 53 -13.98 4.06 5.88
CA GLY A 53 -15.10 4.19 4.96
C GLY A 53 -15.66 2.85 4.46
N VAL A 54 -16.48 2.99 3.43
CA VAL A 54 -17.17 1.87 2.77
C VAL A 54 -16.88 1.87 1.27
N VAL A 55 -17.09 0.75 0.62
CA VAL A 55 -17.09 0.65 -0.86
C VAL A 55 -18.18 1.57 -1.39
N PRO A 56 -17.88 2.53 -2.27
CA PRO A 56 -18.88 3.47 -2.79
C PRO A 56 -20.02 2.77 -3.52
N ASP A 57 -21.19 3.39 -3.47
CA ASP A 57 -22.31 2.97 -4.33
C ASP A 57 -22.11 3.60 -5.73
N PRO A 58 -22.09 2.80 -6.81
CA PRO A 58 -22.04 3.34 -8.17
C PRO A 58 -23.12 4.38 -8.46
N ALA A 59 -24.30 4.25 -7.87
CA ALA A 59 -25.40 5.21 -8.05
C ALA A 59 -25.08 6.62 -7.50
N SER A 60 -24.06 6.75 -6.64
CA SER A 60 -23.62 8.05 -6.11
C SER A 60 -22.78 8.89 -7.06
N PHE A 61 -22.30 8.30 -8.16
CA PHE A 61 -21.53 9.03 -9.18
C PHE A 61 -22.47 9.72 -10.19
N ASN A 62 -22.27 11.00 -10.38
CA ASN A 62 -23.08 11.79 -11.33
C ASN A 62 -22.73 11.50 -12.80
N ASP A 63 -21.46 11.24 -13.08
CA ASP A 63 -20.97 10.93 -14.42
C ASP A 63 -21.21 9.46 -14.77
N GLU A 64 -21.79 9.20 -15.94
CA GLU A 64 -22.13 7.85 -16.42
C GLU A 64 -20.88 6.98 -16.64
N THR A 65 -19.77 7.59 -17.09
CA THR A 65 -18.49 6.89 -17.31
C THR A 65 -17.90 6.45 -15.98
N GLU A 66 -17.92 7.34 -14.98
CA GLU A 66 -17.46 7.02 -13.63
C GLU A 66 -18.32 5.94 -12.97
N ARG A 67 -19.65 6.04 -13.12
CA ARG A 67 -20.60 5.03 -12.63
C ARG A 67 -20.30 3.65 -13.20
N SER A 68 -20.25 3.56 -14.53
CA SER A 68 -19.95 2.30 -15.23
C SER A 68 -18.56 1.75 -14.87
N ALA A 69 -17.56 2.61 -14.70
CA ALA A 69 -16.23 2.20 -14.24
C ALA A 69 -16.26 1.65 -12.82
N ALA A 70 -17.03 2.27 -11.92
CA ALA A 70 -17.20 1.80 -10.54
C ALA A 70 -17.90 0.43 -10.47
N GLU A 71 -18.97 0.24 -11.25
CA GLU A 71 -19.68 -1.05 -11.37
C GLU A 71 -18.74 -2.18 -11.79
N ARG A 72 -17.96 -1.96 -12.86
CA ARG A 72 -16.99 -2.94 -13.34
C ARG A 72 -15.90 -3.24 -12.31
N ALA A 73 -15.38 -2.20 -11.67
CA ALA A 73 -14.34 -2.36 -10.66
C ALA A 73 -14.84 -3.15 -9.44
N ILE A 74 -16.01 -2.83 -8.91
CA ILE A 74 -16.64 -3.53 -7.79
C ILE A 74 -16.89 -5.00 -8.14
N ALA A 75 -17.43 -5.28 -9.33
CA ALA A 75 -17.66 -6.62 -9.82
C ALA A 75 -16.35 -7.42 -9.93
N TYR A 76 -15.32 -6.84 -10.55
CA TYR A 76 -13.99 -7.47 -10.65
C TYR A 76 -13.38 -7.75 -9.28
N MET A 77 -13.40 -6.76 -8.39
CA MET A 77 -12.89 -6.88 -7.03
C MET A 77 -13.75 -7.81 -6.15
N GLY A 78 -14.94 -8.21 -6.60
CA GLY A 78 -15.86 -9.08 -5.86
C GLY A 78 -16.28 -8.44 -4.54
N LEU A 79 -16.55 -7.15 -4.55
CA LEU A 79 -17.04 -6.37 -3.43
C LEU A 79 -18.53 -6.06 -3.59
N LYS A 80 -19.11 -5.45 -2.57
CA LYS A 80 -20.50 -4.96 -2.60
C LYS A 80 -20.52 -3.49 -2.20
N PRO A 81 -21.35 -2.65 -2.84
CA PRO A 81 -21.61 -1.30 -2.40
C PRO A 81 -21.98 -1.27 -0.91
N GLY A 82 -21.46 -0.30 -0.17
CA GLY A 82 -21.70 -0.16 1.27
C GLY A 82 -20.92 -1.12 2.17
N MET A 83 -20.16 -2.08 1.62
CA MET A 83 -19.29 -2.96 2.41
C MET A 83 -18.20 -2.15 3.10
N ARG A 84 -18.04 -2.31 4.42
CA ARG A 84 -16.97 -1.63 5.15
C ARG A 84 -15.61 -2.13 4.69
N ILE A 85 -14.68 -1.21 4.49
CA ILE A 85 -13.31 -1.55 4.07
C ILE A 85 -12.64 -2.50 5.07
N LYS A 86 -12.85 -2.30 6.36
CA LYS A 86 -12.27 -3.14 7.43
C LYS A 86 -12.83 -4.55 7.50
N ASP A 87 -13.92 -4.85 6.78
CA ASP A 87 -14.48 -6.21 6.69
C ASP A 87 -13.91 -7.00 5.51
N ILE A 88 -13.09 -6.38 4.66
CA ILE A 88 -12.48 -7.04 3.51
C ILE A 88 -11.32 -7.92 3.97
N ALA A 89 -11.50 -9.24 3.89
CA ALA A 89 -10.44 -10.20 4.12
C ALA A 89 -9.46 -10.23 2.93
N VAL A 90 -8.18 -10.47 3.22
CA VAL A 90 -7.13 -10.61 2.22
C VAL A 90 -6.41 -11.96 2.38
N ASP A 91 -5.88 -12.47 1.29
CA ASP A 91 -5.19 -13.78 1.24
C ASP A 91 -3.66 -13.60 1.23
N THR A 92 -3.18 -12.49 0.67
CA THR A 92 -1.77 -12.23 0.45
C THR A 92 -1.42 -10.79 0.78
N VAL A 93 -0.25 -10.58 1.38
CA VAL A 93 0.29 -9.26 1.71
C VAL A 93 1.60 -9.04 0.98
N PHE A 94 1.75 -7.88 0.34
CA PHE A 94 2.96 -7.49 -0.35
C PHE A 94 3.49 -6.15 0.17
N ILE A 95 4.70 -6.17 0.71
CA ILE A 95 5.36 -4.99 1.26
C ILE A 95 6.67 -4.76 0.51
N GLY A 96 6.85 -3.56 -0.03
CA GLY A 96 8.12 -3.13 -0.58
C GLY A 96 8.10 -2.85 -2.08
N SER A 97 9.10 -3.39 -2.80
CA SER A 97 9.53 -3.08 -4.15
C SER A 97 10.05 -1.63 -4.30
N CYS A 98 10.18 -1.13 -5.53
CA CYS A 98 10.84 0.14 -5.83
C CYS A 98 10.14 1.37 -5.21
N THR A 99 8.84 1.32 -4.96
CA THR A 99 8.05 2.46 -4.49
C THR A 99 8.06 2.59 -2.96
N ASN A 100 7.73 1.52 -2.26
CA ASN A 100 7.55 1.49 -0.80
C ASN A 100 8.39 0.39 -0.12
N GLY A 101 9.59 0.15 -0.65
CA GLY A 101 10.59 -0.77 -0.07
C GLY A 101 11.85 -0.04 0.39
N ARG A 102 11.76 1.26 0.66
CA ARG A 102 12.86 2.02 1.27
C ARG A 102 13.11 1.54 2.68
N LEU A 103 14.27 1.88 3.24
CA LEU A 103 14.63 1.44 4.58
C LEU A 103 13.63 1.91 5.64
N GLU A 104 13.13 3.13 5.51
CA GLU A 104 12.12 3.72 6.38
C GLU A 104 10.78 2.94 6.31
N ASP A 105 10.36 2.55 5.12
CA ASP A 105 9.14 1.77 4.90
C ASP A 105 9.25 0.39 5.58
N LEU A 106 10.42 -0.25 5.44
CA LEU A 106 10.69 -1.55 6.07
C LEU A 106 10.77 -1.44 7.60
N ARG A 107 11.37 -0.36 8.14
CA ARG A 107 11.39 -0.12 9.58
C ARG A 107 9.99 0.04 10.18
N VAL A 108 9.13 0.82 9.50
CA VAL A 108 7.73 1.00 9.93
C VAL A 108 6.99 -0.33 9.91
N ALA A 109 7.06 -1.09 8.83
CA ALA A 109 6.41 -2.39 8.75
C ALA A 109 6.94 -3.37 9.82
N ALA A 110 8.26 -3.44 10.00
CA ALA A 110 8.89 -4.31 10.99
C ALA A 110 8.50 -3.93 12.42
N SER A 111 8.39 -2.64 12.75
CA SER A 111 7.98 -2.18 14.09
C SER A 111 6.56 -2.63 14.45
N ILE A 112 5.65 -2.68 13.46
CA ILE A 112 4.27 -3.13 13.64
C ILE A 112 4.21 -4.66 13.75
N MET A 113 4.98 -5.38 12.94
CA MET A 113 4.97 -6.85 12.88
C MET A 113 5.73 -7.51 14.05
N LYS A 114 6.65 -6.78 14.69
CA LYS A 114 7.51 -7.33 15.75
C LYS A 114 6.69 -7.91 16.91
N GLY A 115 6.92 -9.19 17.21
CA GLY A 115 6.24 -9.89 18.30
C GLY A 115 4.85 -10.41 17.94
N HIS A 116 4.41 -10.22 16.70
CA HIS A 116 3.16 -10.76 16.17
C HIS A 116 3.42 -11.90 15.19
N HIS A 117 2.35 -12.57 14.78
CA HIS A 117 2.33 -13.57 13.72
C HIS A 117 1.30 -13.19 12.67
N LYS A 118 1.46 -13.69 11.44
CA LYS A 118 0.48 -13.50 10.39
C LYS A 118 -0.84 -14.19 10.73
N ALA A 119 -1.96 -13.59 10.35
CA ALA A 119 -3.29 -14.20 10.53
C ALA A 119 -3.41 -15.53 9.75
N ASP A 120 -4.23 -16.45 10.25
CA ASP A 120 -4.38 -17.81 9.69
C ASP A 120 -4.90 -17.82 8.26
N ASN A 121 -5.75 -16.83 7.89
CA ASN A 121 -6.26 -16.71 6.53
C ASN A 121 -5.23 -16.09 5.56
N ILE A 122 -4.13 -15.53 6.04
CA ILE A 122 -3.06 -15.00 5.18
C ILE A 122 -2.17 -16.16 4.74
N HIS A 123 -2.27 -16.53 3.48
CA HIS A 123 -1.45 -17.59 2.91
C HIS A 123 0.02 -17.16 2.81
N ARG A 124 0.25 -15.90 2.43
CA ARG A 124 1.57 -15.43 2.05
C ARG A 124 1.79 -13.96 2.39
N VAL A 125 2.94 -13.66 2.96
CA VAL A 125 3.43 -12.29 3.19
C VAL A 125 4.78 -12.15 2.52
N LEU A 126 4.90 -11.29 1.52
CA LEU A 126 6.15 -11.03 0.79
C LEU A 126 6.71 -9.67 1.19
N VAL A 127 7.99 -9.65 1.57
CA VAL A 127 8.72 -8.41 1.86
C VAL A 127 9.91 -8.28 0.93
N VAL A 128 9.92 -7.19 0.15
CA VAL A 128 10.86 -6.97 -0.96
C VAL A 128 11.57 -5.63 -0.81
N PRO A 129 12.86 -5.59 -0.46
CA PRO A 129 13.63 -4.34 -0.40
C PRO A 129 13.72 -3.65 -1.77
N ALA A 130 13.75 -2.31 -1.77
CA ALA A 130 13.80 -1.51 -2.99
C ALA A 130 15.11 -1.67 -3.79
N SER A 131 16.20 -2.02 -3.13
CA SER A 131 17.50 -2.23 -3.75
C SER A 131 18.37 -3.16 -2.91
N SER A 132 19.43 -3.71 -3.51
CA SER A 132 20.41 -4.51 -2.78
C SER A 132 21.07 -3.75 -1.63
N ARG A 133 21.28 -2.44 -1.80
CA ARG A 133 21.82 -1.58 -0.73
C ARG A 133 20.86 -1.47 0.45
N VAL A 134 19.59 -1.26 0.17
CA VAL A 134 18.54 -1.23 1.22
C VAL A 134 18.45 -2.59 1.91
N ARG A 135 18.49 -3.69 1.13
CA ARG A 135 18.48 -5.05 1.67
C ARG A 135 19.61 -5.28 2.67
N LEU A 136 20.85 -5.00 2.28
CA LEU A 136 22.03 -5.17 3.13
C LEU A 136 21.94 -4.34 4.42
N GLN A 137 21.43 -3.11 4.32
CA GLN A 137 21.25 -2.26 5.50
C GLN A 137 20.13 -2.78 6.41
N ALA A 138 19.01 -3.24 5.86
CA ALA A 138 17.91 -3.84 6.61
C ALA A 138 18.35 -5.11 7.35
N GLU A 139 19.13 -5.97 6.70
CA GLU A 139 19.72 -7.17 7.29
C GLU A 139 20.71 -6.81 8.42
N LYS A 140 21.53 -5.77 8.23
CA LYS A 140 22.42 -5.26 9.29
C LYS A 140 21.66 -4.76 10.53
N GLU A 141 20.47 -4.21 10.32
CA GLU A 141 19.56 -3.75 11.38
C GLU A 141 18.71 -4.90 11.97
N GLY A 142 18.77 -6.10 11.41
CA GLY A 142 18.01 -7.26 11.86
C GLY A 142 16.53 -7.24 11.46
N LEU A 143 16.13 -6.38 10.53
CA LEU A 143 14.73 -6.28 10.08
C LEU A 143 14.27 -7.57 9.39
N ASP A 144 15.16 -8.22 8.63
CA ASP A 144 14.88 -9.51 7.98
C ASP A 144 14.50 -10.60 8.98
N LYS A 145 15.10 -10.60 10.17
CA LYS A 145 14.77 -11.54 11.25
C LYS A 145 13.36 -11.31 11.76
N ILE A 146 13.00 -10.04 12.02
CA ILE A 146 11.65 -9.67 12.46
C ILE A 146 10.60 -10.15 11.45
N PHE A 147 10.82 -9.94 10.15
CA PHE A 147 9.91 -10.41 9.10
C PHE A 147 9.82 -11.94 9.04
N LYS A 148 10.93 -12.64 9.14
CA LYS A 148 10.97 -14.11 9.15
C LYS A 148 10.28 -14.69 10.39
N ASP A 149 10.53 -14.12 11.58
CA ASP A 149 9.89 -14.53 12.82
C ASP A 149 8.37 -14.30 12.78
N PHE A 150 7.92 -13.24 12.09
CA PHE A 150 6.50 -12.99 11.81
C PHE A 150 5.88 -14.04 10.89
N GLY A 151 6.66 -14.76 10.11
CA GLY A 151 6.21 -15.71 9.09
C GLY A 151 6.14 -15.12 7.67
N ALA A 152 6.85 -14.02 7.43
CA ALA A 152 6.97 -13.42 6.11
C ALA A 152 8.17 -13.96 5.33
N GLU A 153 8.06 -13.94 4.02
CA GLU A 153 9.10 -14.32 3.09
C GLU A 153 9.98 -13.10 2.74
N TRP A 154 11.20 -13.08 3.22
CA TRP A 154 12.19 -12.05 2.87
C TRP A 154 12.81 -12.33 1.50
N ARG A 155 12.57 -11.46 0.54
CA ARG A 155 12.98 -11.61 -0.86
C ARG A 155 14.23 -10.80 -1.19
N ASN A 156 14.84 -11.14 -2.32
CA ASN A 156 15.83 -10.28 -2.96
C ASN A 156 15.18 -9.00 -3.48
N ALA A 157 15.98 -7.93 -3.59
CA ALA A 157 15.54 -6.70 -4.22
C ALA A 157 15.08 -6.96 -5.66
N GLY A 158 13.94 -6.41 -6.04
CA GLY A 158 13.36 -6.59 -7.37
C GLY A 158 11.87 -6.24 -7.41
N CYS A 159 11.21 -6.64 -8.49
CA CYS A 159 9.78 -6.40 -8.67
C CYS A 159 8.89 -7.42 -7.96
N SER A 160 9.36 -8.69 -7.87
CA SER A 160 8.58 -9.78 -7.24
C SER A 160 7.11 -9.73 -7.68
N MET A 161 6.17 -9.84 -6.75
CA MET A 161 4.73 -9.84 -7.03
C MET A 161 4.20 -8.50 -7.58
N CYS A 162 4.93 -7.38 -7.46
CA CYS A 162 4.50 -6.09 -8.02
C CYS A 162 4.18 -6.16 -9.52
N LEU A 163 4.78 -7.12 -10.22
CA LEU A 163 4.54 -7.42 -11.62
C LEU A 163 4.29 -8.92 -11.79
N GLY A 164 3.09 -9.31 -12.19
CA GLY A 164 2.66 -10.70 -12.28
C GLY A 164 3.34 -11.55 -13.38
N MET A 165 4.64 -11.38 -13.59
CA MET A 165 5.44 -12.04 -14.62
C MET A 165 6.49 -13.03 -14.07
N ASN A 166 6.46 -13.30 -12.78
CA ASN A 166 7.41 -14.20 -12.11
C ASN A 166 6.66 -15.21 -11.21
N PRO A 167 7.35 -16.18 -10.61
CA PRO A 167 6.71 -17.20 -9.77
C PRO A 167 5.96 -16.66 -8.55
N ASP A 168 6.26 -15.42 -8.11
CA ASP A 168 5.58 -14.80 -6.97
C ASP A 168 4.15 -14.31 -7.29
N LYS A 169 3.73 -14.37 -8.57
CA LYS A 169 2.38 -13.96 -9.00
C LYS A 169 1.27 -14.65 -8.23
N MET A 170 0.16 -13.94 -8.09
CA MET A 170 -1.07 -14.45 -7.49
C MET A 170 -1.88 -15.31 -8.48
N VAL A 171 -2.74 -16.14 -7.94
CA VAL A 171 -3.74 -16.90 -8.72
C VAL A 171 -5.06 -16.11 -8.84
N ALA A 172 -5.93 -16.58 -9.75
CA ALA A 172 -7.22 -15.94 -9.98
C ALA A 172 -8.08 -15.88 -8.72
N ARG A 173 -8.71 -14.74 -8.49
CA ARG A 173 -9.57 -14.39 -7.34
C ARG A 173 -8.84 -14.18 -6.02
N GLU A 174 -7.57 -14.53 -5.91
CA GLU A 174 -6.77 -14.20 -4.73
C GLU A 174 -6.73 -12.68 -4.53
N ARG A 175 -6.86 -12.25 -3.29
CA ARG A 175 -6.92 -10.86 -2.90
C ARG A 175 -5.67 -10.46 -2.14
N SER A 176 -5.03 -9.40 -2.55
CA SER A 176 -3.89 -8.85 -1.82
C SER A 176 -4.14 -7.44 -1.30
N ILE A 177 -3.45 -7.12 -0.20
CA ILE A 177 -3.07 -5.76 0.13
C ILE A 177 -1.61 -5.54 -0.27
N SER A 178 -1.32 -4.44 -0.94
CA SER A 178 -0.03 -4.24 -1.58
C SER A 178 0.44 -2.81 -1.46
N THR A 179 1.72 -2.64 -1.18
CA THR A 179 2.38 -1.33 -1.17
C THR A 179 2.92 -0.92 -2.56
N SER A 180 2.57 -1.64 -3.61
CA SER A 180 2.87 -1.25 -4.99
C SER A 180 2.10 0.01 -5.40
N ASN A 181 2.38 0.54 -6.58
CA ASN A 181 1.79 1.80 -7.04
C ASN A 181 0.72 1.62 -8.13
N ARG A 182 0.37 0.39 -8.48
CA ARG A 182 -0.61 0.07 -9.54
C ARG A 182 -1.36 -1.21 -9.20
N ASN A 183 -2.66 -1.19 -9.46
CA ASN A 183 -3.59 -2.29 -9.16
C ASN A 183 -4.59 -2.56 -10.27
N PHE A 184 -4.25 -2.24 -11.53
CA PHE A 184 -5.12 -2.60 -12.64
C PHE A 184 -5.34 -4.12 -12.71
N GLU A 185 -6.41 -4.52 -13.34
CA GLU A 185 -6.83 -5.93 -13.46
C GLU A 185 -5.69 -6.84 -13.91
N GLY A 186 -5.40 -7.86 -13.13
CA GLY A 186 -4.33 -8.82 -13.41
C GLY A 186 -2.90 -8.34 -13.16
N ARG A 187 -2.67 -7.15 -12.60
CA ARG A 187 -1.33 -6.62 -12.35
C ARG A 187 -0.41 -7.56 -11.59
N GLN A 188 -0.91 -8.20 -10.55
CA GLN A 188 -0.16 -9.13 -9.71
C GLN A 188 -0.41 -10.62 -10.04
N GLY A 189 -1.11 -10.88 -11.14
CA GLY A 189 -1.48 -12.20 -11.64
C GLY A 189 -2.87 -12.17 -12.29
N LYS A 190 -3.09 -12.99 -13.30
CA LYS A 190 -4.35 -13.02 -14.06
C LYS A 190 -5.55 -13.27 -13.13
N GLY A 191 -6.50 -12.32 -13.10
CA GLY A 191 -7.71 -12.40 -12.27
C GLY A 191 -7.48 -12.14 -10.78
N SER A 192 -6.27 -11.70 -10.36
CA SER A 192 -5.98 -11.28 -8.99
C SER A 192 -6.61 -9.93 -8.66
N ARG A 193 -6.88 -9.69 -7.37
CA ARG A 193 -7.53 -8.51 -6.82
C ARG A 193 -6.59 -7.81 -5.89
N THR A 194 -6.22 -6.57 -6.19
CA THR A 194 -5.18 -5.84 -5.44
C THR A 194 -5.70 -4.55 -4.84
N HIS A 195 -5.60 -4.42 -3.52
CA HIS A 195 -5.79 -3.17 -2.79
C HIS A 195 -4.44 -2.50 -2.56
N LEU A 196 -4.31 -1.22 -2.93
CA LEU A 196 -3.12 -0.43 -2.62
C LEU A 196 -3.24 0.19 -1.24
N ALA A 197 -2.16 0.13 -0.47
CA ALA A 197 -2.09 0.70 0.87
C ALA A 197 -0.66 1.07 1.25
N SER A 198 -0.50 1.79 2.36
CA SER A 198 0.81 2.10 2.93
C SER A 198 1.47 0.85 3.55
N PRO A 199 2.80 0.84 3.76
CA PRO A 199 3.49 -0.22 4.48
C PRO A 199 2.91 -0.50 5.87
N ALA A 200 2.49 0.54 6.58
CA ALA A 200 1.89 0.42 7.91
C ALA A 200 0.54 -0.31 7.88
N VAL A 201 -0.34 0.06 6.93
CA VAL A 201 -1.63 -0.60 6.73
C VAL A 201 -1.45 -2.05 6.28
N ALA A 202 -0.51 -2.31 5.36
CA ALA A 202 -0.23 -3.67 4.90
C ALA A 202 0.28 -4.56 6.04
N ALA A 203 1.17 -4.03 6.91
CA ALA A 203 1.67 -4.74 8.09
C ALA A 203 0.56 -5.06 9.11
N ALA A 204 -0.28 -4.08 9.43
CA ALA A 204 -1.42 -4.27 10.33
C ALA A 204 -2.42 -5.30 9.77
N THR A 205 -2.71 -5.21 8.48
CA THR A 205 -3.59 -6.15 7.78
C THR A 205 -3.03 -7.59 7.81
N ALA A 206 -1.71 -7.76 7.71
CA ALA A 206 -1.07 -9.07 7.82
C ALA A 206 -1.28 -9.73 9.18
N ILE A 207 -1.36 -8.93 10.26
CA ILE A 207 -1.64 -9.40 11.62
C ILE A 207 -3.11 -9.78 11.78
N ARG A 208 -4.03 -8.96 11.24
CA ARG A 208 -5.47 -9.10 11.47
C ARG A 208 -6.17 -10.02 10.47
N GLY A 209 -5.67 -10.13 9.24
CA GLY A 209 -6.29 -10.89 8.15
C GLY A 209 -7.38 -10.15 7.38
N THR A 210 -7.83 -8.99 7.87
CA THR A 210 -8.71 -8.05 7.18
C THR A 210 -8.06 -6.68 7.10
N ILE A 211 -8.48 -5.84 6.15
CA ILE A 211 -7.90 -4.49 5.99
C ILE A 211 -8.09 -3.70 7.29
N CYS A 212 -6.98 -3.23 7.87
CA CYS A 212 -7.02 -2.42 9.08
C CYS A 212 -5.83 -1.46 9.15
N SER A 213 -5.95 -0.43 9.98
CA SER A 213 -4.85 0.49 10.30
C SER A 213 -4.06 -0.02 11.52
N PRO A 214 -2.83 0.47 11.74
CA PRO A 214 -2.10 0.17 12.98
C PRO A 214 -2.84 0.60 14.25
N ALA A 215 -3.71 1.62 14.18
CA ALA A 215 -4.52 2.07 15.32
C ALA A 215 -5.65 1.09 15.69
N ASP A 216 -5.89 0.10 14.85
CA ASP A 216 -6.93 -0.92 15.06
C ASP A 216 -6.38 -2.21 15.73
N LEU A 217 -5.05 -2.29 15.94
CA LEU A 217 -4.37 -3.38 16.62
C LEU A 217 -4.34 -3.12 18.11
#